data_3f56cff7a9de89c2edd2b60a997fb52f
#
_entry.id   3f56cff7a9de89c2edd2b60a997fb52f
#
_cell.length_a   1.000
_cell.length_b   1.000
_cell.length_c   1.000
_cell.angle_alpha   90.00
_cell.angle_beta   90.00
_cell.angle_gamma   90.00
#
_symmetry.space_group_name_H-M   'P 1'
#
loop_
_entity.id
_entity.type
_entity.pdbx_description
1 polymer ?
#
loop_
_entity_poly.entity_id
_entity_poly.type
_entity_poly.pdbx_seq_one_letter_code
_entity_poly.pdbx_strand_id
1 'polypeptide(L)'
;MNDRTHTTDNGTFTLQWHITHRCNLRCSHCYQDNFTALESDDAVKKVIGQFVKLLGALDMRGFLNVTGGEPLTHPSLFTLLDHAKNEGLETAVLTNGTLISKREARRLKACGVDYVQVSLDGIRKTHDRIRGNGSFDKAVEGIRQLRSEGIFTTVSFTAQQCNIGDFPKLARFCRDADVNKLWFDRIVIPVEEGGDHLSVSSKQYRALVRKAAKLTRTTPATCIRALQFLECGPDAPVYRCTAGERLLAVLANEDVMACRRLPIVLGNLRNESLASIYFQNEDAIALRTSGAPASCLSCRHAASCSGGAKCIAYARGMGCFAADPDCPLAD
;
A
#
# COMPACT_ATOMS: atom_id res chain seq x y z
N MET A 1 6.03 20.35 8.85
CA MET A 1 6.41 19.43 7.74
C MET A 1 5.14 18.74 7.29
N ASN A 2 4.61 19.06 6.13
CA ASN A 2 3.40 18.42 5.61
C ASN A 2 3.66 16.92 5.41
N ASP A 3 2.88 16.08 6.09
CA ASP A 3 2.90 14.63 5.85
C ASP A 3 2.38 14.37 4.43
N ARG A 4 3.29 14.23 3.47
CA ARG A 4 2.98 14.02 2.04
C ARG A 4 2.42 12.63 1.72
N THR A 5 2.15 11.81 2.72
CA THR A 5 1.54 10.49 2.52
C THR A 5 0.04 10.58 2.83
N HIS A 6 -0.74 10.88 1.83
CA HIS A 6 -2.16 11.27 1.82
C HIS A 6 -3.18 10.23 2.33
N THR A 7 -2.87 9.45 3.34
CA THR A 7 -3.80 8.41 3.83
C THR A 7 -4.91 8.93 4.76
N THR A 8 -4.92 10.21 5.12
CA THR A 8 -5.90 10.78 6.08
C THR A 8 -6.60 12.06 5.62
N ASP A 9 -6.25 12.60 4.46
CA ASP A 9 -6.91 13.78 3.90
C ASP A 9 -8.28 13.40 3.34
N ASN A 10 -9.34 13.95 3.91
CA ASN A 10 -10.73 13.69 3.50
C ASN A 10 -11.05 14.12 2.06
N GLY A 11 -10.20 14.89 1.41
CA GLY A 11 -10.38 15.39 0.05
C GLY A 11 -9.59 14.64 -1.04
N THR A 12 -8.92 13.51 -0.72
CA THR A 12 -8.08 12.79 -1.68
C THR A 12 -8.60 11.38 -1.95
N PHE A 13 -8.74 11.02 -3.22
CA PHE A 13 -9.03 9.67 -3.69
C PHE A 13 -7.76 9.03 -4.23
N THR A 14 -7.46 7.81 -3.79
CA THR A 14 -6.28 7.06 -4.23
C THR A 14 -6.66 5.98 -5.24
N LEU A 15 -6.00 5.97 -6.40
CA LEU A 15 -6.00 4.82 -7.30
C LEU A 15 -4.67 4.08 -7.17
N GLN A 16 -4.71 2.82 -6.77
CA GLN A 16 -3.56 1.93 -6.79
C GLN A 16 -3.55 1.15 -8.11
N TRP A 17 -2.66 1.52 -9.03
CA TRP A 17 -2.63 0.89 -10.34
C TRP A 17 -1.45 -0.06 -10.49
N HIS A 18 -1.77 -1.35 -10.69
CA HIS A 18 -0.82 -2.42 -10.99
C HIS A 18 -0.61 -2.48 -12.50
N ILE A 19 0.33 -1.66 -13.01
CA ILE A 19 0.54 -1.45 -14.45
C ILE A 19 1.07 -2.67 -15.19
N THR A 20 1.65 -3.64 -14.48
CA THR A 20 2.24 -4.85 -15.04
C THR A 20 2.17 -6.02 -14.08
N HIS A 21 2.08 -7.23 -14.60
CA HIS A 21 2.30 -8.47 -13.86
C HIS A 21 3.78 -8.89 -13.86
N ARG A 22 4.63 -8.31 -14.72
CA ARG A 22 6.07 -8.63 -14.72
C ARG A 22 6.73 -8.20 -13.42
N CYS A 23 7.60 -9.07 -12.92
CA CYS A 23 8.49 -8.75 -11.80
C CYS A 23 9.81 -9.47 -11.98
N ASN A 24 10.89 -8.82 -11.61
CA ASN A 24 12.23 -9.40 -11.61
C ASN A 24 12.54 -10.21 -10.33
N LEU A 25 11.62 -10.24 -9.35
CA LEU A 25 11.71 -11.02 -8.12
C LEU A 25 10.57 -12.05 -8.01
N ARG A 26 10.75 -13.05 -7.12
CA ARG A 26 9.75 -14.06 -6.75
C ARG A 26 9.70 -14.16 -5.23
N CYS A 27 9.10 -13.16 -4.60
CA CYS A 27 9.03 -13.06 -3.14
C CYS A 27 8.13 -14.16 -2.56
N SER A 28 8.55 -14.79 -1.47
CA SER A 28 7.81 -15.89 -0.83
C SER A 28 6.44 -15.53 -0.28
N HIS A 29 6.16 -14.23 -0.10
CA HIS A 29 4.87 -13.70 0.37
C HIS A 29 4.10 -12.93 -0.70
N CYS A 30 4.50 -13.09 -1.97
CA CYS A 30 3.85 -12.37 -3.06
C CYS A 30 2.43 -12.89 -3.25
N TYR A 31 1.47 -11.97 -3.28
CA TYR A 31 0.06 -12.28 -3.58
C TYR A 31 -0.20 -12.41 -5.09
N GLN A 32 0.83 -12.28 -5.93
CA GLN A 32 0.74 -12.42 -7.37
C GLN A 32 1.19 -13.82 -7.77
N ASP A 33 0.34 -14.52 -8.47
CA ASP A 33 0.52 -15.87 -8.99
C ASP A 33 0.90 -15.89 -10.47
N ASN A 34 0.49 -14.84 -11.21
CA ASN A 34 0.76 -14.70 -12.62
C ASN A 34 1.77 -13.56 -12.86
N PHE A 35 2.84 -13.86 -13.61
CA PHE A 35 3.91 -12.93 -13.95
C PHE A 35 4.02 -12.68 -15.47
N THR A 36 3.00 -13.07 -16.24
CA THR A 36 2.96 -12.80 -17.67
C THR A 36 2.67 -11.34 -17.93
N ALA A 37 3.25 -10.81 -19.01
CA ALA A 37 2.96 -9.45 -19.44
C ALA A 37 1.56 -9.36 -20.04
N LEU A 38 0.77 -8.43 -19.53
CA LEU A 38 -0.46 -7.95 -20.17
C LEU A 38 -0.31 -6.43 -20.21
N GLU A 39 0.43 -5.95 -21.21
CA GLU A 39 0.79 -4.53 -21.28
C GLU A 39 0.20 -3.97 -22.59
N SER A 40 -0.53 -2.87 -22.47
CA SER A 40 -1.04 -2.09 -23.57
C SER A 40 -0.79 -0.61 -23.29
N ASP A 41 -0.12 0.09 -24.21
CA ASP A 41 0.08 1.54 -24.09
C ASP A 41 -1.25 2.31 -24.12
N ASP A 42 -2.27 1.77 -24.80
CA ASP A 42 -3.60 2.37 -24.82
C ASP A 42 -4.30 2.29 -23.45
N ALA A 43 -3.99 1.25 -22.65
CA ALA A 43 -4.50 1.14 -21.29
C ALA A 43 -4.03 2.30 -20.40
N VAL A 44 -2.85 2.85 -20.66
CA VAL A 44 -2.27 3.97 -19.87
C VAL A 44 -3.19 5.19 -19.94
N LYS A 45 -3.50 5.67 -21.13
CA LYS A 45 -4.36 6.86 -21.32
C LYS A 45 -5.79 6.61 -20.85
N LYS A 46 -6.29 5.40 -21.10
CA LYS A 46 -7.64 4.98 -20.72
C LYS A 46 -7.83 4.99 -19.21
N VAL A 47 -6.94 4.37 -18.43
CA VAL A 47 -7.07 4.27 -16.97
C VAL A 47 -6.96 5.65 -16.31
N ILE A 48 -5.97 6.46 -16.70
CA ILE A 48 -5.81 7.82 -16.17
C ILE A 48 -7.03 8.67 -16.50
N GLY A 49 -7.48 8.67 -17.77
CA GLY A 49 -8.66 9.44 -18.18
C GLY A 49 -9.95 9.03 -17.46
N GLN A 50 -10.14 7.75 -17.17
CA GLN A 50 -11.27 7.27 -16.38
C GLN A 50 -11.16 7.68 -14.89
N PHE A 51 -9.95 7.68 -14.36
CA PHE A 51 -9.71 8.14 -12.99
C PHE A 51 -9.99 9.63 -12.84
N VAL A 52 -9.49 10.46 -13.76
CA VAL A 52 -9.79 11.91 -13.78
C VAL A 52 -11.28 12.19 -13.87
N LYS A 53 -12.03 11.44 -14.69
CA LYS A 53 -13.50 11.56 -14.77
C LYS A 53 -14.18 11.21 -13.44
N LEU A 54 -13.73 10.15 -12.77
CA LEU A 54 -14.24 9.78 -11.43
C LEU A 54 -13.97 10.89 -10.41
N LEU A 55 -12.76 11.45 -10.41
CA LEU A 55 -12.39 12.56 -9.51
C LEU A 55 -13.26 13.79 -9.72
N GLY A 56 -13.52 14.15 -10.99
CA GLY A 56 -14.42 15.26 -11.32
C GLY A 56 -15.86 15.02 -10.82
N ALA A 57 -16.36 13.78 -10.90
CA ALA A 57 -17.69 13.44 -10.39
C ALA A 57 -17.76 13.44 -8.85
N LEU A 58 -16.63 13.28 -8.16
CA LEU A 58 -16.55 13.26 -6.69
C LEU A 58 -16.11 14.59 -6.08
N ASP A 59 -15.67 15.55 -6.92
CA ASP A 59 -15.01 16.81 -6.48
C ASP A 59 -13.84 16.55 -5.53
N MET A 60 -12.96 15.60 -5.92
CA MET A 60 -11.83 15.15 -5.10
C MET A 60 -10.51 15.30 -5.85
N ARG A 61 -9.41 15.49 -5.08
CA ARG A 61 -8.05 15.41 -5.61
C ARG A 61 -7.67 13.96 -5.87
N GLY A 62 -6.82 13.73 -6.87
CA GLY A 62 -6.36 12.40 -7.27
C GLY A 62 -4.95 12.11 -6.79
N PHE A 63 -4.77 10.93 -6.22
CA PHE A 63 -3.47 10.36 -5.91
C PHE A 63 -3.30 9.01 -6.60
N LEU A 64 -2.29 8.88 -7.46
CA LEU A 64 -2.01 7.68 -8.22
C LEU A 64 -0.80 6.94 -7.66
N ASN A 65 -1.03 5.78 -7.04
CA ASN A 65 0.01 4.82 -6.66
C ASN A 65 0.31 3.87 -7.81
N VAL A 66 1.42 4.05 -8.50
CA VAL A 66 1.89 3.19 -9.58
C VAL A 66 2.69 2.02 -9.00
N THR A 67 2.24 0.81 -9.26
CA THR A 67 2.82 -0.44 -8.76
C THR A 67 2.62 -1.57 -9.77
N GLY A 68 2.63 -2.82 -9.34
CA GLY A 68 2.39 -3.99 -10.19
C GLY A 68 3.13 -5.20 -9.65
N GLY A 69 3.73 -6.00 -10.53
CA GLY A 69 4.85 -6.85 -10.15
C GLY A 69 6.03 -5.94 -9.76
N GLU A 70 6.76 -5.46 -10.76
CA GLU A 70 7.74 -4.39 -10.57
C GLU A 70 7.52 -3.30 -11.64
N PRO A 71 7.07 -2.09 -11.26
CA PRO A 71 6.71 -1.06 -12.23
C PRO A 71 7.87 -0.61 -13.12
N LEU A 72 9.11 -0.67 -12.65
CA LEU A 72 10.30 -0.34 -13.44
C LEU A 72 10.58 -1.35 -14.58
N THR A 73 9.88 -2.47 -14.63
CA THR A 73 9.93 -3.39 -15.79
C THR A 73 8.97 -2.99 -16.91
N HIS A 74 8.03 -2.06 -16.66
CA HIS A 74 7.07 -1.60 -17.67
C HIS A 74 7.70 -0.55 -18.57
N PRO A 75 7.69 -0.72 -19.91
CA PRO A 75 8.36 0.21 -20.84
C PRO A 75 7.81 1.63 -20.75
N SER A 76 6.50 1.77 -20.57
CA SER A 76 5.80 3.06 -20.58
C SER A 76 5.65 3.70 -19.19
N LEU A 77 6.35 3.22 -18.14
CA LEU A 77 6.24 3.78 -16.79
C LEU A 77 6.42 5.30 -16.76
N PHE A 78 7.45 5.79 -17.39
CA PHE A 78 7.77 7.24 -17.34
C PHE A 78 6.79 8.07 -18.16
N THR A 79 6.35 7.57 -19.32
CA THR A 79 5.29 8.20 -20.12
C THR A 79 3.98 8.27 -19.34
N LEU A 80 3.66 7.22 -18.57
CA LEU A 80 2.50 7.19 -17.68
C LEU A 80 2.61 8.26 -16.59
N LEU A 81 3.77 8.36 -15.93
CA LEU A 81 4.00 9.35 -14.88
C LEU A 81 3.90 10.79 -15.41
N ASP A 82 4.46 11.06 -16.59
CA ASP A 82 4.35 12.36 -17.25
C ASP A 82 2.89 12.69 -17.62
N HIS A 83 2.14 11.67 -18.11
CA HIS A 83 0.72 11.87 -18.40
C HIS A 83 -0.09 12.13 -17.13
N ALA A 84 0.12 11.39 -16.06
CA ALA A 84 -0.55 11.59 -14.78
C ALA A 84 -0.28 13.00 -14.22
N LYS A 85 0.96 13.48 -14.31
CA LYS A 85 1.34 14.82 -13.90
C LYS A 85 0.64 15.91 -14.73
N ASN A 86 0.53 15.73 -16.04
CA ASN A 86 -0.16 16.67 -16.93
C ASN A 86 -1.67 16.75 -16.63
N GLU A 87 -2.26 15.67 -16.11
CA GLU A 87 -3.64 15.64 -15.63
C GLU A 87 -3.79 16.16 -14.18
N GLY A 88 -2.72 16.70 -13.57
CA GLY A 88 -2.75 17.28 -12.22
C GLY A 88 -2.79 16.26 -11.09
N LEU A 89 -2.48 14.97 -11.36
CA LEU A 89 -2.45 13.93 -10.33
C LEU A 89 -1.16 14.00 -9.52
N GLU A 90 -1.29 13.81 -8.21
CA GLU A 90 -0.16 13.46 -7.36
C GLU A 90 0.20 11.98 -7.59
N THR A 91 1.50 11.64 -7.58
CA THR A 91 1.95 10.31 -7.97
C THR A 91 2.96 9.71 -7.01
N ALA A 92 2.88 8.40 -6.80
CA ALA A 92 3.94 7.64 -6.17
C ALA A 92 4.26 6.37 -6.94
N VAL A 93 5.51 5.91 -6.83
CA VAL A 93 5.96 4.62 -7.37
C VAL A 93 6.28 3.68 -6.22
N LEU A 94 5.60 2.51 -6.20
CA LEU A 94 5.81 1.46 -5.22
C LEU A 94 6.62 0.33 -5.88
N THR A 95 7.86 0.14 -5.44
CA THR A 95 8.85 -0.72 -6.10
C THR A 95 9.59 -1.63 -5.12
N ASN A 96 10.16 -2.71 -5.62
CA ASN A 96 11.14 -3.50 -4.86
C ASN A 96 12.51 -2.80 -4.75
N GLY A 97 12.74 -1.73 -5.51
CA GLY A 97 13.93 -0.89 -5.47
C GLY A 97 15.16 -1.44 -6.19
N THR A 98 15.14 -2.70 -6.64
CA THR A 98 16.35 -3.38 -7.16
C THR A 98 16.76 -2.94 -8.56
N LEU A 99 15.89 -2.23 -9.28
CA LEU A 99 16.11 -1.72 -10.63
C LEU A 99 16.38 -0.20 -10.64
N ILE A 100 16.43 0.45 -9.49
CA ILE A 100 16.69 1.88 -9.40
C ILE A 100 18.19 2.16 -9.50
N SER A 101 18.64 2.54 -10.68
CA SER A 101 19.96 3.13 -10.91
C SER A 101 19.88 4.66 -10.79
N LYS A 102 21.03 5.33 -10.88
CA LYS A 102 21.11 6.80 -10.95
C LYS A 102 20.27 7.37 -12.11
N ARG A 103 20.23 6.66 -13.24
CA ARG A 103 19.42 7.06 -14.40
C ARG A 103 17.93 7.00 -14.09
N GLU A 104 17.45 5.91 -13.51
CA GLU A 104 16.04 5.76 -13.12
C GLU A 104 15.64 6.77 -12.05
N ALA A 105 16.49 7.01 -11.04
CA ALA A 105 16.22 8.03 -10.03
C ALA A 105 16.08 9.43 -10.63
N ARG A 106 16.95 9.82 -11.56
CA ARG A 106 16.84 11.10 -12.29
C ARG A 106 15.57 11.18 -13.13
N ARG A 107 15.18 10.11 -13.81
CA ARG A 107 13.94 10.06 -14.59
C ARG A 107 12.72 10.21 -13.70
N LEU A 108 12.65 9.50 -12.56
CA LEU A 108 11.58 9.64 -11.58
C LEU A 108 11.50 11.09 -11.05
N LYS A 109 12.67 11.73 -10.78
CA LYS A 109 12.71 13.13 -10.39
C LYS A 109 12.18 14.06 -11.47
N ALA A 110 12.53 13.84 -12.72
CA ALA A 110 12.07 14.64 -13.87
C ALA A 110 10.54 14.53 -14.06
N CYS A 111 9.97 13.33 -13.92
CA CYS A 111 8.51 13.13 -13.92
C CYS A 111 7.83 13.79 -12.71
N GLY A 112 8.58 14.25 -11.70
CA GLY A 112 8.03 14.97 -10.55
C GLY A 112 7.19 14.08 -9.62
N VAL A 113 7.57 12.80 -9.44
CA VAL A 113 6.90 11.92 -8.48
C VAL A 113 6.95 12.50 -7.07
N ASP A 114 5.85 12.44 -6.33
CA ASP A 114 5.78 13.00 -4.99
C ASP A 114 6.58 12.16 -3.99
N TYR A 115 6.53 10.83 -4.12
CA TYR A 115 7.41 9.96 -3.39
C TYR A 115 7.65 8.61 -4.09
N VAL A 116 8.71 7.93 -3.69
CA VAL A 116 8.97 6.54 -4.06
C VAL A 116 8.99 5.68 -2.81
N GLN A 117 8.19 4.60 -2.81
CA GLN A 117 8.17 3.61 -1.75
C GLN A 117 8.98 2.40 -2.14
N VAL A 118 10.00 2.10 -1.36
CA VAL A 118 10.83 0.91 -1.52
C VAL A 118 10.47 -0.14 -0.47
N SER A 119 10.29 -1.37 -0.91
CA SER A 119 9.97 -2.50 -0.02
C SER A 119 11.22 -3.07 0.62
N LEU A 120 11.30 -3.07 1.97
CA LEU A 120 12.35 -3.74 2.74
C LEU A 120 11.73 -4.57 3.87
N ASP A 121 11.88 -5.89 3.82
CA ASP A 121 11.27 -6.82 4.78
C ASP A 121 12.25 -7.33 5.84
N GLY A 122 13.18 -6.51 6.25
CA GLY A 122 14.16 -6.78 7.28
C GLY A 122 15.57 -6.34 6.92
N ILE A 123 16.55 -6.82 7.69
CA ILE A 123 17.97 -6.69 7.35
C ILE A 123 18.36 -7.73 6.28
N ARG A 124 19.54 -7.63 5.68
CA ARG A 124 20.02 -8.43 4.56
C ARG A 124 19.57 -9.90 4.61
N LYS A 125 19.95 -10.64 5.65
CA LYS A 125 19.67 -12.08 5.74
C LYS A 125 18.17 -12.42 5.65
N THR A 126 17.35 -11.66 6.35
CA THR A 126 15.90 -11.89 6.38
C THR A 126 15.24 -11.40 5.11
N HIS A 127 15.62 -10.21 4.63
CA HIS A 127 15.11 -9.66 3.38
C HIS A 127 15.40 -10.58 2.20
N ASP A 128 16.65 -11.03 2.04
CA ASP A 128 17.07 -11.88 0.93
C ASP A 128 16.37 -13.24 0.97
N ARG A 129 16.12 -13.79 2.17
CA ARG A 129 15.33 -15.03 2.30
C ARG A 129 13.89 -14.86 1.81
N ILE A 130 13.30 -13.68 2.01
CA ILE A 130 11.91 -13.39 1.61
C ILE A 130 11.82 -12.99 0.14
N ARG A 131 12.76 -12.15 -0.34
CA ARG A 131 12.65 -11.51 -1.65
C ARG A 131 13.64 -12.01 -2.70
N GLY A 132 14.61 -12.83 -2.29
CA GLY A 132 15.65 -13.41 -3.16
C GLY A 132 17.05 -12.87 -2.87
N ASN A 133 18.04 -13.72 -3.06
CA ASN A 133 19.43 -13.42 -2.73
C ASN A 133 19.95 -12.17 -3.44
N GLY A 134 20.62 -11.29 -2.68
CA GLY A 134 21.21 -10.04 -3.16
C GLY A 134 20.20 -8.92 -3.45
N SER A 135 18.92 -9.14 -3.17
CA SER A 135 17.88 -8.12 -3.36
C SER A 135 18.02 -6.97 -2.34
N PHE A 136 18.49 -7.26 -1.13
CA PHE A 136 18.70 -6.23 -0.11
C PHE A 136 19.69 -5.16 -0.56
N ASP A 137 20.88 -5.58 -1.04
CA ASP A 137 21.91 -4.63 -1.44
C ASP A 137 21.49 -3.76 -2.62
N LYS A 138 20.79 -4.37 -3.59
CA LYS A 138 20.25 -3.63 -4.73
C LYS A 138 19.17 -2.63 -4.30
N ALA A 139 18.27 -3.02 -3.40
CA ALA A 139 17.24 -2.12 -2.89
C ALA A 139 17.82 -0.97 -2.05
N VAL A 140 18.84 -1.26 -1.25
CA VAL A 140 19.59 -0.24 -0.49
C VAL A 140 20.28 0.76 -1.42
N GLU A 141 20.91 0.26 -2.49
CA GLU A 141 21.50 1.13 -3.50
C GLU A 141 20.44 1.99 -4.20
N GLY A 142 19.30 1.40 -4.55
CA GLY A 142 18.16 2.16 -5.08
C GLY A 142 17.70 3.29 -4.14
N ILE A 143 17.61 3.02 -2.84
CA ILE A 143 17.27 4.05 -1.82
C ILE A 143 18.32 5.17 -1.84
N ARG A 144 19.62 4.85 -1.89
CA ARG A 144 20.69 5.85 -1.96
C ARG A 144 20.57 6.73 -3.20
N GLN A 145 20.29 6.14 -4.36
CA GLN A 145 20.09 6.88 -5.60
C GLN A 145 18.87 7.81 -5.53
N LEU A 146 17.75 7.36 -4.97
CA LEU A 146 16.57 8.20 -4.76
C LEU A 146 16.88 9.38 -3.83
N ARG A 147 17.55 9.11 -2.70
CA ARG A 147 17.91 10.16 -1.73
C ARG A 147 18.89 11.16 -2.32
N SER A 148 19.88 10.71 -3.12
CA SER A 148 20.84 11.61 -3.77
C SER A 148 20.20 12.58 -4.78
N GLU A 149 19.08 12.19 -5.39
CA GLU A 149 18.30 13.07 -6.28
C GLU A 149 17.22 13.86 -5.51
N GLY A 150 17.19 13.79 -4.17
CA GLY A 150 16.24 14.51 -3.31
C GLY A 150 14.79 14.06 -3.44
N ILE A 151 14.56 12.82 -3.85
CA ILE A 151 13.21 12.24 -3.92
C ILE A 151 12.75 11.84 -2.51
N PHE A 152 11.52 12.21 -2.14
CA PHE A 152 10.93 11.74 -0.89
C PHE A 152 10.81 10.22 -0.92
N THR A 153 11.55 9.54 -0.05
CA THR A 153 11.68 8.08 -0.06
C THR A 153 11.04 7.48 1.17
N THR A 154 10.12 6.55 0.93
CA THR A 154 9.44 5.77 1.97
C THR A 154 9.91 4.33 1.92
N VAL A 155 10.11 3.71 3.07
CA VAL A 155 10.32 2.27 3.19
C VAL A 155 9.05 1.62 3.74
N SER A 156 8.61 0.53 3.10
CA SER A 156 7.52 -0.31 3.57
C SER A 156 8.05 -1.65 4.08
N PHE A 157 7.56 -2.06 5.25
CA PHE A 157 7.89 -3.32 5.89
C PHE A 157 6.61 -4.16 6.06
N THR A 158 6.58 -5.34 5.44
CA THR A 158 5.48 -6.30 5.61
C THR A 158 5.80 -7.22 6.78
N ALA A 159 5.13 -7.01 7.91
CA ALA A 159 5.39 -7.76 9.13
C ALA A 159 4.91 -9.22 9.01
N GLN A 160 5.84 -10.14 9.21
CA GLN A 160 5.66 -11.59 9.21
C GLN A 160 6.32 -12.18 10.46
N GLN A 161 5.98 -13.41 10.85
CA GLN A 161 6.62 -14.08 11.98
C GLN A 161 8.15 -14.12 11.86
N CYS A 162 8.65 -14.34 10.66
CA CYS A 162 10.08 -14.52 10.41
C CYS A 162 10.90 -13.21 10.43
N ASN A 163 10.25 -12.03 10.40
CA ASN A 163 10.96 -10.75 10.22
C ASN A 163 10.64 -9.68 11.27
N ILE A 164 9.60 -9.84 12.11
CA ILE A 164 9.21 -8.81 13.08
C ILE A 164 10.35 -8.41 14.03
N GLY A 165 11.28 -9.32 14.31
CA GLY A 165 12.45 -9.07 15.13
C GLY A 165 13.45 -8.07 14.51
N ASP A 166 13.43 -7.91 13.20
CA ASP A 166 14.35 -7.04 12.47
C ASP A 166 13.89 -5.59 12.42
N PHE A 167 12.63 -5.29 12.72
CA PHE A 167 12.06 -3.95 12.59
C PHE A 167 12.90 -2.86 13.28
N PRO A 168 13.41 -3.01 14.52
CA PRO A 168 14.24 -1.99 15.15
C PRO A 168 15.58 -1.75 14.45
N LYS A 169 16.15 -2.79 13.85
CA LYS A 169 17.40 -2.67 13.08
C LYS A 169 17.12 -1.97 11.75
N LEU A 170 16.01 -2.30 11.10
CA LEU A 170 15.56 -1.64 9.89
C LEU A 170 15.24 -0.16 10.13
N ALA A 171 14.60 0.17 11.25
CA ALA A 171 14.30 1.56 11.61
C ALA A 171 15.57 2.40 11.80
N ARG A 172 16.61 1.84 12.44
CA ARG A 172 17.92 2.49 12.52
C ARG A 172 18.58 2.65 11.16
N PHE A 173 18.56 1.60 10.35
CA PHE A 173 19.07 1.69 8.98
C PHE A 173 18.36 2.81 8.19
N CYS A 174 17.03 2.91 8.26
CA CYS A 174 16.26 3.95 7.58
C CYS A 174 16.66 5.36 8.03
N ARG A 175 16.94 5.57 9.32
CA ARG A 175 17.48 6.83 9.84
C ARG A 175 18.85 7.14 9.25
N ASP A 176 19.76 6.16 9.29
CA ASP A 176 21.15 6.32 8.87
C ASP A 176 21.26 6.49 7.34
N ALA A 177 20.29 5.99 6.58
CA ALA A 177 20.15 6.17 5.13
C ALA A 177 19.30 7.39 4.75
N ASP A 178 18.95 8.25 5.70
CA ASP A 178 18.12 9.45 5.50
C ASP A 178 16.78 9.17 4.81
N VAL A 179 16.17 8.01 5.06
CA VAL A 179 14.82 7.67 4.59
C VAL A 179 13.82 8.58 5.26
N ASN A 180 12.90 9.15 4.49
CA ASN A 180 11.92 10.12 5.03
C ASN A 180 10.84 9.47 5.89
N LYS A 181 10.43 8.23 5.57
CA LYS A 181 9.36 7.53 6.28
C LYS A 181 9.56 6.03 6.24
N LEU A 182 9.38 5.37 7.38
CA LEU A 182 9.25 3.91 7.48
C LEU A 182 7.87 3.59 8.06
N TRP A 183 7.08 2.86 7.31
CA TRP A 183 5.81 2.34 7.79
C TRP A 183 5.78 0.81 7.68
N PHE A 184 4.88 0.19 8.43
CA PHE A 184 4.70 -1.25 8.43
C PHE A 184 3.23 -1.63 8.55
N ASP A 185 2.90 -2.81 8.07
CA ASP A 185 1.61 -3.43 8.30
C ASP A 185 1.77 -4.95 8.31
N ARG A 186 0.75 -5.65 8.78
CA ARG A 186 0.70 -7.11 8.78
C ARG A 186 0.62 -7.64 7.36
N ILE A 187 1.22 -8.81 7.14
CA ILE A 187 0.97 -9.60 5.93
C ILE A 187 -0.54 -9.94 5.85
N VAL A 188 -1.07 -9.97 4.64
CA VAL A 188 -2.45 -10.40 4.37
C VAL A 188 -2.35 -11.60 3.43
N ILE A 189 -2.67 -12.77 3.93
CA ILE A 189 -2.72 -14.01 3.15
C ILE A 189 -4.02 -14.71 3.53
N PRO A 190 -4.85 -15.11 2.56
CA PRO A 190 -6.06 -15.89 2.84
C PRO A 190 -5.74 -17.18 3.60
N VAL A 191 -6.57 -17.54 4.57
CA VAL A 191 -6.40 -18.77 5.37
C VAL A 191 -6.42 -20.00 4.47
N GLU A 192 -7.24 -19.97 3.43
CA GLU A 192 -7.38 -21.03 2.42
C GLU A 192 -6.06 -21.34 1.68
N GLU A 193 -5.17 -20.36 1.60
CA GLU A 193 -3.83 -20.50 0.97
C GLU A 193 -2.75 -20.99 1.95
N GLY A 194 -3.13 -21.42 3.17
CA GLY A 194 -2.18 -21.96 4.16
C GLY A 194 -1.23 -20.93 4.77
N GLY A 195 -1.57 -19.64 4.70
CA GLY A 195 -0.72 -18.52 5.10
C GLY A 195 -0.53 -18.31 6.60
N ASP A 196 -1.13 -19.11 7.46
CA ASP A 196 -1.09 -18.93 8.92
C ASP A 196 0.33 -18.93 9.50
N HIS A 197 1.24 -19.72 8.92
CA HIS A 197 2.64 -19.79 9.38
C HIS A 197 3.44 -18.52 9.10
N LEU A 198 2.98 -17.64 8.20
CA LEU A 198 3.60 -16.34 7.93
C LEU A 198 2.99 -15.22 8.78
N SER A 199 1.75 -15.38 9.21
CA SER A 199 0.99 -14.35 9.90
C SER A 199 1.53 -14.10 11.31
N VAL A 200 1.59 -12.84 11.71
CA VAL A 200 1.90 -12.47 13.10
C VAL A 200 0.65 -12.62 13.97
N SER A 201 0.81 -13.12 15.19
CA SER A 201 -0.28 -13.14 16.16
C SER A 201 -0.61 -11.71 16.63
N SER A 202 -1.84 -11.50 17.13
CA SER A 202 -2.28 -10.22 17.71
C SER A 202 -1.29 -9.72 18.79
N LYS A 203 -0.80 -10.61 19.64
CA LYS A 203 0.20 -10.29 20.68
C LYS A 203 1.51 -9.80 20.08
N GLN A 204 2.01 -10.48 19.05
CA GLN A 204 3.23 -10.10 18.35
C GLN A 204 3.07 -8.76 17.61
N TYR A 205 1.93 -8.56 16.94
CA TYR A 205 1.63 -7.31 16.24
C TYR A 205 1.58 -6.13 17.21
N ARG A 206 0.86 -6.25 18.33
CA ARG A 206 0.80 -5.21 19.36
C ARG A 206 2.17 -4.90 19.96
N ALA A 207 3.00 -5.92 20.20
CA ALA A 207 4.37 -5.73 20.67
C ALA A 207 5.23 -4.97 19.65
N LEU A 208 5.05 -5.28 18.33
CA LEU A 208 5.71 -4.55 17.26
C LEU A 208 5.27 -3.08 17.23
N VAL A 209 3.95 -2.80 17.32
CA VAL A 209 3.42 -1.43 17.33
C VAL A 209 3.98 -0.62 18.51
N ARG A 210 3.99 -1.18 19.73
CA ARG A 210 4.60 -0.51 20.89
C ARG A 210 6.07 -0.20 20.69
N LYS A 211 6.80 -1.12 20.06
CA LYS A 211 8.20 -0.93 19.73
C LYS A 211 8.40 0.16 18.69
N ALA A 212 7.56 0.17 17.66
CA ALA A 212 7.57 1.22 16.64
C ALA A 212 7.24 2.59 17.24
N ALA A 213 6.21 2.70 18.08
CA ALA A 213 5.85 3.94 18.75
C ALA A 213 7.00 4.55 19.56
N LYS A 214 7.80 3.71 20.22
CA LYS A 214 9.01 4.18 20.94
C LYS A 214 10.10 4.70 19.99
N LEU A 215 10.15 4.16 18.76
CA LEU A 215 11.16 4.54 17.77
C LEU A 215 10.79 5.78 16.96
N THR A 216 9.53 6.22 16.95
CA THR A 216 9.08 7.39 16.16
C THR A 216 9.82 8.70 16.52
N ARG A 217 10.36 8.81 17.74
CA ARG A 217 11.13 9.98 18.19
C ARG A 217 12.56 10.04 17.68
N THR A 218 13.13 8.91 17.27
CA THR A 218 14.57 8.79 16.94
C THR A 218 14.83 8.21 15.55
N THR A 219 13.78 7.73 14.88
CA THR A 219 13.85 7.13 13.55
C THR A 219 12.66 7.60 12.72
N PRO A 220 12.65 7.42 11.38
CA PRO A 220 11.52 7.78 10.53
C PRO A 220 10.32 6.80 10.65
N ALA A 221 10.31 5.92 11.66
CA ALA A 221 9.21 4.99 11.88
C ALA A 221 7.90 5.72 12.20
N THR A 222 6.79 5.21 11.69
CA THR A 222 5.46 5.78 11.88
C THR A 222 4.43 4.70 12.21
N CYS A 223 3.41 5.06 12.95
CA CYS A 223 2.32 4.19 13.38
C CYS A 223 0.97 4.64 12.78
N ILE A 224 0.93 4.81 11.46
CA ILE A 224 -0.27 5.30 10.75
C ILE A 224 -0.90 4.16 9.93
N ARG A 225 -1.35 3.08 10.60
CA ARG A 225 -2.07 1.97 9.98
C ARG A 225 -3.11 1.40 10.94
N ALA A 226 -3.93 0.48 10.44
CA ALA A 226 -5.03 -0.12 11.19
C ALA A 226 -4.60 -0.58 12.59
N LEU A 227 -5.35 -0.23 13.60
CA LEU A 227 -5.17 -0.53 15.02
C LEU A 227 -3.89 0.05 15.67
N GLN A 228 -2.97 0.62 14.92
CA GLN A 228 -1.70 1.12 15.47
C GLN A 228 -1.93 2.28 16.46
N PHE A 229 -2.94 3.10 16.23
CA PHE A 229 -3.30 4.20 17.12
C PHE A 229 -3.59 3.75 18.55
N LEU A 230 -4.07 2.52 18.73
CA LEU A 230 -4.39 1.99 20.08
C LEU A 230 -3.16 1.84 20.99
N GLU A 231 -1.97 1.76 20.42
CA GLU A 231 -0.71 1.57 21.14
C GLU A 231 0.22 2.81 21.07
N CYS A 232 -0.17 3.84 20.29
CA CYS A 232 0.69 5.00 20.00
C CYS A 232 0.36 6.24 20.85
N GLY A 233 -0.65 6.16 21.70
CA GLY A 233 -1.08 7.26 22.57
C GLY A 233 -2.32 8.01 22.08
N PRO A 234 -2.87 8.92 22.89
CA PRO A 234 -4.16 9.55 22.66
C PRO A 234 -4.19 10.47 21.41
N ASP A 235 -3.05 11.05 21.05
CA ASP A 235 -2.94 11.99 19.94
C ASP A 235 -2.63 11.27 18.60
N ALA A 236 -2.54 9.94 18.60
CA ALA A 236 -2.28 9.19 17.38
C ALA A 236 -3.49 9.25 16.44
N PRO A 237 -3.29 9.55 15.13
CA PRO A 237 -4.38 9.60 14.18
C PRO A 237 -5.04 8.23 14.03
N VAL A 238 -6.36 8.20 14.18
CA VAL A 238 -7.14 6.97 14.00
C VAL A 238 -7.17 6.63 12.51
N TYR A 239 -6.69 5.43 12.18
CA TYR A 239 -6.74 4.94 10.82
C TYR A 239 -8.08 4.27 10.52
N ARG A 240 -8.72 4.67 9.42
CA ARG A 240 -9.89 4.02 8.85
C ARG A 240 -9.52 3.36 7.53
N CYS A 241 -10.00 2.15 7.32
CA CYS A 241 -9.87 1.48 6.02
C CYS A 241 -10.75 2.17 4.97
N THR A 242 -10.16 2.60 3.87
CA THR A 242 -10.84 3.33 2.79
C THR A 242 -11.04 2.49 1.53
N ALA A 243 -10.83 1.17 1.60
CA ALA A 243 -11.05 0.25 0.48
C ALA A 243 -12.49 0.32 -0.03
N GLY A 244 -12.67 0.56 -1.33
CA GLY A 244 -13.97 0.75 -1.98
C GLY A 244 -14.62 2.12 -1.72
N GLU A 245 -14.09 2.93 -0.81
CA GLU A 245 -14.60 4.28 -0.47
C GLU A 245 -13.77 5.38 -1.15
N ARG A 246 -12.50 5.49 -0.80
CA ARG A 246 -11.54 6.46 -1.35
C ARG A 246 -10.24 5.79 -1.82
N LEU A 247 -10.30 4.51 -2.02
CA LEU A 247 -9.24 3.67 -2.57
C LEU A 247 -9.85 2.62 -3.46
N LEU A 248 -9.38 2.56 -4.70
CA LEU A 248 -9.60 1.45 -5.62
C LEU A 248 -8.24 0.93 -6.13
N ALA A 249 -8.20 -0.31 -6.56
CA ALA A 249 -7.05 -0.86 -7.27
C ALA A 249 -7.47 -1.30 -8.67
N VAL A 250 -6.64 -0.98 -9.67
CA VAL A 250 -6.75 -1.47 -11.05
C VAL A 250 -5.58 -2.40 -11.32
N LEU A 251 -5.86 -3.59 -11.81
CA LEU A 251 -4.83 -4.57 -12.17
C LEU A 251 -4.41 -4.43 -13.63
N ALA A 252 -3.32 -5.11 -14.01
CA ALA A 252 -2.81 -5.09 -15.39
C ALA A 252 -3.77 -5.72 -16.42
N ASN A 253 -4.69 -6.60 -15.98
CA ASN A 253 -5.77 -7.15 -16.78
C ASN A 253 -7.04 -6.28 -16.80
N GLU A 254 -6.94 -5.06 -16.27
CA GLU A 254 -8.00 -4.06 -16.13
C GLU A 254 -9.11 -4.42 -15.12
N ASP A 255 -8.96 -5.46 -14.31
CA ASP A 255 -9.86 -5.70 -13.18
C ASP A 255 -9.76 -4.56 -12.18
N VAL A 256 -10.92 -4.12 -11.68
CA VAL A 256 -11.05 -3.13 -10.62
C VAL A 256 -11.38 -3.83 -9.31
N MET A 257 -10.58 -3.58 -8.30
CA MET A 257 -10.76 -4.13 -6.95
C MET A 257 -10.96 -3.01 -5.93
N ALA A 258 -11.62 -3.34 -4.82
CA ALA A 258 -11.75 -2.41 -3.69
C ALA A 258 -10.38 -1.99 -3.12
N CYS A 259 -9.43 -2.90 -3.05
CA CYS A 259 -8.02 -2.71 -2.68
C CYS A 259 -7.25 -3.97 -3.07
N ARG A 260 -5.97 -3.87 -3.43
CA ARG A 260 -5.19 -5.08 -3.73
C ARG A 260 -5.09 -6.05 -2.54
N ARG A 261 -5.10 -5.53 -1.31
CA ARG A 261 -5.10 -6.33 -0.07
C ARG A 261 -6.50 -6.86 0.32
N LEU A 262 -7.55 -6.36 -0.33
CA LEU A 262 -8.93 -6.81 -0.21
C LEU A 262 -9.42 -7.16 -1.62
N PRO A 263 -9.14 -8.39 -2.11
CA PRO A 263 -9.26 -8.74 -3.51
C PRO A 263 -10.72 -9.05 -3.93
N ILE A 264 -11.63 -8.14 -3.59
CA ILE A 264 -13.01 -8.16 -4.08
C ILE A 264 -13.01 -7.48 -5.45
N VAL A 265 -13.31 -8.24 -6.50
CA VAL A 265 -13.40 -7.72 -7.88
C VAL A 265 -14.75 -7.02 -8.03
N LEU A 266 -14.70 -5.74 -8.36
CA LEU A 266 -15.88 -4.88 -8.51
C LEU A 266 -16.34 -4.75 -9.97
N GLY A 267 -15.46 -5.03 -10.93
CA GLY A 267 -15.73 -4.93 -12.36
C GLY A 267 -14.46 -4.93 -13.18
N ASN A 268 -14.56 -4.69 -14.50
CA ASN A 268 -13.43 -4.64 -15.41
C ASN A 268 -13.54 -3.46 -16.37
N LEU A 269 -12.49 -2.68 -16.53
CA LEU A 269 -12.48 -1.47 -17.37
C LEU A 269 -12.61 -1.72 -18.86
N ARG A 270 -12.54 -2.97 -19.34
CA ARG A 270 -12.86 -3.32 -20.72
C ARG A 270 -14.35 -3.25 -21.01
N ASN A 271 -15.18 -3.52 -19.99
CA ASN A 271 -16.62 -3.67 -20.12
C ASN A 271 -17.38 -2.43 -19.67
N GLU A 272 -16.84 -1.69 -18.71
CA GLU A 272 -17.54 -0.58 -18.05
C GLU A 272 -16.58 0.51 -17.60
N SER A 273 -17.12 1.68 -17.26
CA SER A 273 -16.29 2.80 -16.78
C SER A 273 -15.97 2.68 -15.30
N LEU A 274 -14.83 3.26 -14.86
CA LEU A 274 -14.46 3.31 -13.44
C LEU A 274 -15.54 4.01 -12.59
N ALA A 275 -16.19 5.04 -13.15
CA ALA A 275 -17.30 5.74 -12.49
C ALA A 275 -18.53 4.83 -12.34
N SER A 276 -18.89 4.05 -13.39
CA SER A 276 -19.98 3.08 -13.31
C SER A 276 -19.71 2.05 -12.22
N ILE A 277 -18.52 1.44 -12.23
CA ILE A 277 -18.09 0.48 -11.19
C ILE A 277 -18.22 1.10 -9.80
N TYR A 278 -17.69 2.32 -9.61
CA TYR A 278 -17.74 2.97 -8.32
C TYR A 278 -19.17 3.28 -7.84
N PHE A 279 -20.02 3.83 -8.72
CA PHE A 279 -21.35 4.30 -8.31
C PHE A 279 -22.43 3.24 -8.33
N GLN A 280 -22.31 2.18 -9.16
CA GLN A 280 -23.39 1.23 -9.42
C GLN A 280 -23.13 -0.19 -8.92
N ASN A 281 -21.86 -0.58 -8.72
CA ASN A 281 -21.56 -1.91 -8.21
C ASN A 281 -22.00 -2.04 -6.74
N GLU A 282 -22.76 -3.08 -6.41
CA GLU A 282 -23.35 -3.30 -5.09
C GLU A 282 -22.29 -3.47 -4.00
N ASP A 283 -21.21 -4.20 -4.26
CA ASP A 283 -20.13 -4.39 -3.29
C ASP A 283 -19.37 -3.08 -3.03
N ALA A 284 -19.14 -2.28 -4.08
CA ALA A 284 -18.53 -0.95 -3.93
C ALA A 284 -19.43 -0.02 -3.10
N ILE A 285 -20.74 -0.05 -3.31
CA ILE A 285 -21.73 0.69 -2.51
C ILE A 285 -21.69 0.20 -1.06
N ALA A 286 -21.78 -1.11 -0.84
CA ALA A 286 -21.76 -1.69 0.49
C ALA A 286 -20.48 -1.33 1.26
N LEU A 287 -19.31 -1.38 0.62
CA LEU A 287 -18.04 -1.04 1.26
C LEU A 287 -17.96 0.41 1.77
N ARG A 288 -18.53 1.38 1.04
CA ARG A 288 -18.49 2.80 1.43
C ARG A 288 -19.64 3.24 2.32
N THR A 289 -20.77 2.52 2.30
CA THR A 289 -21.97 2.86 3.09
C THR A 289 -22.08 2.05 4.38
N SER A 290 -21.34 0.93 4.50
CA SER A 290 -21.35 0.12 5.71
C SER A 290 -20.80 0.93 6.90
N GLY A 291 -21.54 0.89 8.00
CA GLY A 291 -21.10 1.43 9.29
C GLY A 291 -20.02 0.56 9.97
N ALA A 292 -19.80 0.84 11.24
CA ALA A 292 -18.97 -0.02 12.07
C ALA A 292 -19.64 -1.40 12.24
N PRO A 293 -18.84 -2.50 12.30
CA PRO A 293 -19.34 -3.83 12.62
C PRO A 293 -20.15 -3.86 13.93
N ALA A 294 -21.12 -4.78 14.04
CA ALA A 294 -21.99 -4.88 15.22
C ALA A 294 -21.17 -5.00 16.54
N SER A 295 -20.08 -5.77 16.53
CA SER A 295 -19.17 -5.91 17.67
C SER A 295 -18.42 -4.63 18.04
N CYS A 296 -18.43 -3.61 17.19
CA CYS A 296 -17.76 -2.34 17.41
C CYS A 296 -18.70 -1.20 17.83
N LEU A 297 -20.03 -1.40 17.85
CA LEU A 297 -20.99 -0.32 18.08
C LEU A 297 -20.85 0.37 19.45
N SER A 298 -20.43 -0.36 20.48
CA SER A 298 -20.14 0.19 21.81
C SER A 298 -18.75 0.81 21.95
N CYS A 299 -17.89 0.66 20.94
CA CYS A 299 -16.53 1.16 20.98
C CYS A 299 -16.50 2.67 20.76
N ARG A 300 -15.75 3.42 21.62
CA ARG A 300 -15.54 4.87 21.45
C ARG A 300 -14.92 5.27 20.11
N HIS A 301 -14.28 4.33 19.40
CA HIS A 301 -13.66 4.53 18.10
C HIS A 301 -14.52 4.03 16.93
N ALA A 302 -15.75 3.59 17.17
CA ALA A 302 -16.61 3.00 16.13
C ALA A 302 -16.73 3.88 14.87
N ALA A 303 -17.04 5.15 15.03
CA ALA A 303 -17.21 6.08 13.91
C ALA A 303 -15.91 6.38 13.15
N SER A 304 -14.77 6.48 13.85
CA SER A 304 -13.49 6.88 13.25
C SER A 304 -12.66 5.70 12.72
N CYS A 305 -12.68 4.54 13.40
CA CYS A 305 -11.94 3.33 13.02
C CYS A 305 -12.73 2.45 12.06
N SER A 306 -14.06 2.34 12.25
CA SER A 306 -14.99 1.53 11.43
C SER A 306 -14.56 0.06 11.30
N GLY A 307 -14.08 -0.53 12.42
CA GLY A 307 -13.76 -1.96 12.50
C GLY A 307 -12.35 -2.36 12.11
N GLY A 308 -11.43 -1.43 11.87
CA GLY A 308 -10.02 -1.74 11.60
C GLY A 308 -9.74 -2.10 10.14
N ALA A 309 -8.90 -3.12 9.90
CA ALA A 309 -8.46 -3.51 8.56
C ALA A 309 -9.40 -4.56 7.95
N LYS A 310 -10.28 -4.14 7.04
CA LYS A 310 -11.21 -5.03 6.30
C LYS A 310 -10.49 -6.22 5.64
N CYS A 311 -9.30 -6.02 5.10
CA CYS A 311 -8.51 -7.07 4.46
C CYS A 311 -8.03 -8.16 5.43
N ILE A 312 -7.82 -7.86 6.70
CA ILE A 312 -7.42 -8.86 7.71
C ILE A 312 -8.62 -9.73 8.09
N ALA A 313 -9.79 -9.13 8.35
CA ALA A 313 -11.01 -9.87 8.63
C ALA A 313 -11.39 -10.77 7.43
N TYR A 314 -11.31 -10.23 6.23
CA TYR A 314 -11.56 -10.99 4.99
C TYR A 314 -10.61 -12.18 4.84
N ALA A 315 -9.30 -11.97 5.00
CA ALA A 315 -8.30 -13.03 4.88
C ALA A 315 -8.45 -14.13 5.95
N ARG A 316 -9.10 -13.83 7.08
CA ARG A 316 -9.44 -14.81 8.13
C ARG A 316 -10.79 -15.51 7.91
N GLY A 317 -11.41 -15.35 6.74
CA GLY A 317 -12.70 -15.95 6.43
C GLY A 317 -13.91 -15.34 7.14
N MET A 318 -13.74 -14.19 7.84
CA MET A 318 -14.81 -13.53 8.59
C MET A 318 -15.66 -12.58 7.73
N GLY A 319 -15.25 -12.36 6.47
CA GLY A 319 -15.83 -11.34 5.60
C GLY A 319 -15.28 -9.93 5.84
N CYS A 320 -15.46 -9.05 4.84
CA CYS A 320 -14.88 -7.70 4.89
C CYS A 320 -15.63 -6.70 5.79
N PHE A 321 -16.80 -7.08 6.30
CA PHE A 321 -17.61 -6.26 7.20
C PHE A 321 -17.49 -6.66 8.68
N ALA A 322 -16.68 -7.68 8.99
CA ALA A 322 -16.35 -8.04 10.36
C ALA A 322 -15.28 -7.09 10.94
N ALA A 323 -15.21 -7.06 12.27
CA ALA A 323 -14.14 -6.37 12.96
C ALA A 323 -12.80 -7.04 12.71
N ASP A 324 -11.72 -6.25 12.71
CA ASP A 324 -10.36 -6.76 12.63
C ASP A 324 -10.09 -7.69 13.82
N PRO A 325 -9.80 -8.99 13.59
CA PRO A 325 -9.65 -9.99 14.66
C PRO A 325 -8.45 -9.74 15.59
N ASP A 326 -7.53 -8.86 15.19
CA ASP A 326 -6.41 -8.48 16.04
C ASP A 326 -6.74 -7.27 16.94
N CYS A 327 -7.98 -6.77 16.90
CA CYS A 327 -8.40 -5.64 17.73
C CYS A 327 -8.51 -6.08 19.21
N PRO A 328 -7.80 -5.41 20.13
CA PRO A 328 -7.86 -5.75 21.55
C PRO A 328 -9.15 -5.27 22.26
N LEU A 329 -10.00 -4.53 21.55
CA LEU A 329 -11.25 -3.98 22.07
C LEU A 329 -12.49 -4.70 21.51
N ALA A 330 -12.30 -5.63 20.55
CA ALA A 330 -13.36 -6.47 20.01
C ALA A 330 -13.35 -7.80 20.78
N ASP A 331 -14.07 -7.86 21.88
CA ASP A 331 -14.39 -9.09 22.61
C ASP A 331 -15.81 -9.55 22.23
#